data_25a900caf664d8a621a978636dd1dda5
#
_entry.id   25a900caf664d8a621a978636dd1dda5
#
_cell.length_a   1.000
_cell.length_b   1.000
_cell.length_c   1.000
_cell.angle_alpha   90.00
_cell.angle_beta   90.00
_cell.angle_gamma   90.00
#
_symmetry.space_group_name_H-M   'P 1'
#
loop_
_entity.id
_entity.type
_entity.pdbx_description
1 polymer ?
#
loop_
_entity_poly.entity_id
_entity_poly.type
_entity_poly.pdbx_seq_one_letter_code
_entity_poly.pdbx_strand_id
1 'polypeptide(L)'
;LKLYLANATIPSDYTLFGHRLTTTWTMGLGRSADDPITTDGCTWVSPWTTPGGDYNATAYSQSFLYTDNKDLNMDVTTLVNYWYSNPNSNYGILLKQSSSVESNTTSSLGTKFFSMDTHTIYPPQIELKWNDSSYSTTLTQITSSDFVPVISNNKAEFEENTIYTFRIKCRDTFPARSFSTSSVYLNPKALPSTTYWALKDAKTEEIIIDFDTTFTKVSCDNTSNYFKLYMNGLEPERYYQILIKTVLSNGETIVIDDKSNYFKIVR
;
A
#
# COMPACT_ATOMS: atom_id res chain seq x y z
N LEU A 1 7.92 -1.30 3.75
CA LEU A 1 7.70 -2.28 4.81
C LEU A 1 6.92 -1.63 5.93
N LYS A 2 5.80 -2.23 6.28
CA LYS A 2 4.92 -1.76 7.35
C LYS A 2 4.83 -2.82 8.45
N LEU A 3 5.12 -2.42 9.69
CA LEU A 3 4.94 -3.25 10.87
C LEU A 3 4.12 -2.46 11.89
N TYR A 4 3.12 -3.08 12.44
CA TYR A 4 2.21 -2.47 13.40
C TYR A 4 2.74 -2.61 14.83
N LEU A 5 2.77 -1.51 15.55
CA LEU A 5 3.28 -1.45 16.91
C LEU A 5 2.34 -2.19 17.88
N ALA A 6 2.87 -3.16 18.60
CA ALA A 6 2.16 -3.87 19.66
C ALA A 6 2.42 -3.24 21.04
N ASN A 7 3.67 -2.91 21.31
CA ASN A 7 4.10 -2.26 22.55
C ASN A 7 5.49 -1.66 22.38
N ALA A 8 5.76 -0.58 23.08
CA ALA A 8 7.07 0.05 23.09
C ALA A 8 7.44 0.55 24.48
N THR A 9 8.70 0.33 24.88
CA THR A 9 9.35 1.01 26.00
C THR A 9 10.44 1.89 25.39
N ILE A 10 10.21 3.19 25.33
CA ILE A 10 11.05 4.16 24.63
C ILE A 10 11.49 5.23 25.60
N PRO A 11 12.60 5.03 26.34
CA PRO A 11 13.10 6.01 27.29
C PRO A 11 13.81 7.21 26.63
N SER A 12 14.17 7.11 25.35
CA SER A 12 14.81 8.16 24.56
C SER A 12 14.54 7.97 23.08
N ASP A 13 14.80 9.00 22.30
CA ASP A 13 14.74 8.91 20.83
C ASP A 13 15.66 7.82 20.31
N TYR A 14 15.21 7.09 19.29
CA TYR A 14 15.99 6.03 18.65
C TYR A 14 15.67 5.89 17.18
N THR A 15 16.52 5.16 16.47
CA THR A 15 16.33 4.84 15.05
C THR A 15 16.41 3.33 14.86
N LEU A 16 15.40 2.77 14.19
CA LEU A 16 15.46 1.41 13.68
C LEU A 16 16.04 1.41 12.28
N PHE A 17 16.98 0.50 12.06
CA PHE A 17 17.63 0.27 10.79
C PHE A 17 17.18 -1.07 10.22
N GLY A 18 16.86 -1.09 8.93
CA GLY A 18 16.60 -2.28 8.15
C GLY A 18 17.79 -2.58 7.24
N HIS A 19 18.27 -3.80 7.26
CA HIS A 19 19.36 -4.25 6.41
C HIS A 19 18.97 -5.51 5.65
N ARG A 20 19.42 -5.63 4.41
CA ARG A 20 19.26 -6.85 3.63
C ARG A 20 20.16 -7.96 4.18
N LEU A 21 19.59 -9.10 4.54
CA LEU A 21 20.34 -10.28 4.90
C LEU A 21 21.12 -10.82 3.70
N THR A 22 22.30 -11.37 3.95
CA THR A 22 23.18 -11.95 2.92
C THR A 22 23.32 -13.47 3.05
N THR A 23 22.83 -14.03 4.15
CA THR A 23 22.89 -15.46 4.47
C THR A 23 21.50 -16.00 4.75
N THR A 24 21.24 -17.22 4.30
CA THR A 24 19.99 -17.94 4.58
C THR A 24 19.87 -18.26 6.06
N TRP A 25 18.66 -18.33 6.56
CA TRP A 25 18.35 -18.64 7.96
C TRP A 25 17.02 -19.39 8.07
N THR A 26 16.79 -20.00 9.22
CA THR A 26 15.53 -20.64 9.57
C THR A 26 15.02 -20.06 10.89
N MET A 27 13.70 -19.96 11.03
CA MET A 27 13.07 -19.43 12.23
C MET A 27 13.31 -20.33 13.45
N GLY A 28 13.37 -21.64 13.25
CA GLY A 28 13.41 -22.61 14.33
C GLY A 28 12.04 -22.84 14.99
N LEU A 29 12.00 -23.69 16.00
CA LEU A 29 10.80 -24.02 16.78
C LEU A 29 10.81 -23.40 18.17
N GLY A 30 11.93 -22.84 18.60
CA GLY A 30 12.14 -22.29 19.93
C GLY A 30 11.34 -21.02 20.19
N ARG A 31 10.95 -20.82 21.44
CA ARG A 31 10.31 -19.61 21.95
C ARG A 31 11.22 -18.93 22.98
N SER A 32 11.09 -17.62 23.13
CA SER A 32 11.91 -16.85 24.08
C SER A 32 11.77 -17.28 25.55
N ALA A 33 10.73 -18.03 25.89
CA ALA A 33 10.45 -18.53 27.24
C ALA A 33 10.81 -20.01 27.42
N ASP A 34 11.39 -20.67 26.42
CA ASP A 34 11.73 -22.09 26.50
C ASP A 34 12.90 -22.31 27.45
N ASP A 35 12.79 -23.35 28.29
CA ASP A 35 13.84 -23.82 29.18
C ASP A 35 13.93 -25.35 29.07
N PRO A 36 15.04 -25.92 28.55
CA PRO A 36 16.24 -25.22 28.05
C PRO A 36 15.98 -24.47 26.73
N ILE A 37 16.76 -23.41 26.51
CA ILE A 37 16.71 -22.63 25.26
C ILE A 37 17.09 -23.52 24.08
N THR A 38 16.22 -23.59 23.09
CA THR A 38 16.48 -24.31 21.85
C THR A 38 17.39 -23.47 20.92
N THR A 39 18.25 -24.15 20.17
CA THR A 39 19.21 -23.52 19.25
C THR A 39 19.02 -23.96 17.81
N ASP A 40 17.83 -24.45 17.47
CA ASP A 40 17.49 -25.02 16.17
C ASP A 40 17.18 -23.98 15.08
N GLY A 41 17.06 -22.72 15.45
CA GLY A 41 16.80 -21.59 14.54
C GLY A 41 17.92 -20.56 14.53
N CYS A 42 17.61 -19.38 13.97
CA CYS A 42 18.55 -18.27 14.03
C CYS A 42 18.63 -17.72 15.46
N THR A 43 19.86 -17.50 15.90
CA THR A 43 20.21 -16.89 17.19
C THR A 43 21.12 -15.68 16.95
N TRP A 44 21.58 -15.04 18.00
CA TRP A 44 22.59 -13.98 17.88
C TRP A 44 23.90 -14.45 17.20
N VAL A 45 24.27 -15.71 17.38
CA VAL A 45 25.56 -16.27 16.90
C VAL A 45 25.41 -17.24 15.73
N SER A 46 24.24 -17.74 15.41
CA SER A 46 24.02 -18.78 14.39
C SER A 46 22.79 -18.44 13.53
N PRO A 47 22.82 -18.69 12.22
CA PRO A 47 23.86 -19.33 11.38
C PRO A 47 24.92 -18.34 10.83
N TRP A 48 25.07 -17.20 11.46
CA TRP A 48 25.86 -16.07 10.98
C TRP A 48 27.37 -16.32 11.11
N THR A 49 28.16 -15.70 10.22
CA THR A 49 29.62 -15.61 10.38
C THR A 49 30.00 -14.51 11.36
N THR A 50 29.17 -13.49 11.49
CA THR A 50 29.33 -12.39 12.44
C THR A 50 28.17 -12.37 13.41
N PRO A 51 28.37 -12.42 14.75
CA PRO A 51 27.25 -12.31 15.69
C PRO A 51 26.39 -11.08 15.46
N GLY A 52 25.08 -11.28 15.50
CA GLY A 52 24.09 -10.24 15.21
C GLY A 52 23.56 -10.24 13.77
N GLY A 53 24.09 -11.11 12.90
CA GLY A 53 23.59 -11.32 11.54
C GLY A 53 24.57 -10.92 10.44
N ASP A 54 24.59 -11.69 9.36
CA ASP A 54 25.31 -11.34 8.13
C ASP A 54 24.40 -10.51 7.23
N TYR A 55 24.70 -9.23 7.09
CA TYR A 55 23.86 -8.30 6.34
C TYR A 55 24.66 -7.31 5.49
N ASN A 56 24.01 -6.73 4.50
CA ASN A 56 24.59 -5.66 3.69
C ASN A 56 24.63 -4.35 4.50
N ALA A 57 25.71 -3.58 4.38
CA ALA A 57 25.92 -2.34 5.11
C ALA A 57 24.92 -1.21 4.75
N THR A 58 24.29 -1.29 3.57
CA THR A 58 23.25 -0.32 3.19
C THR A 58 22.08 -0.43 4.15
N ALA A 59 21.76 0.68 4.81
CA ALA A 59 20.71 0.77 5.79
C ALA A 59 19.49 1.53 5.26
N TYR A 60 18.32 1.02 5.57
CA TYR A 60 17.03 1.73 5.49
C TYR A 60 16.66 2.10 6.91
N SER A 61 16.05 3.24 7.16
CA SER A 61 15.85 3.65 8.55
C SER A 61 14.54 4.41 8.76
N GLN A 62 14.06 4.32 9.99
CA GLN A 62 12.99 5.18 10.51
C GLN A 62 13.33 5.60 11.93
N SER A 63 13.24 6.90 12.19
CA SER A 63 13.42 7.46 13.52
C SER A 63 12.12 7.55 14.29
N PHE A 64 12.22 7.35 15.60
CA PHE A 64 11.13 7.42 16.56
C PHE A 64 11.54 8.36 17.69
N LEU A 65 10.65 9.29 18.05
CA LEU A 65 10.78 10.10 19.23
C LEU A 65 10.27 9.31 20.44
N TYR A 66 10.76 9.61 21.63
CA TYR A 66 10.33 8.95 22.87
C TYR A 66 8.83 9.10 23.14
N THR A 67 8.19 10.12 22.56
CA THR A 67 6.75 10.36 22.64
C THR A 67 5.95 9.66 21.55
N ASP A 68 6.61 9.04 20.58
CA ASP A 68 5.94 8.45 19.42
C ASP A 68 5.38 7.07 19.75
N ASN A 69 4.09 6.90 19.49
CA ASN A 69 3.41 5.62 19.45
C ASN A 69 3.00 5.36 17.99
N LYS A 70 3.98 5.11 17.13
CA LYS A 70 3.74 4.96 15.69
C LYS A 70 4.27 3.64 15.15
N ASP A 71 3.64 3.19 14.09
CA ASP A 71 4.04 2.02 13.34
C ASP A 71 5.36 2.24 12.59
N LEU A 72 6.06 1.15 12.30
CA LEU A 72 7.15 1.18 11.34
C LEU A 72 6.56 1.29 9.93
N ASN A 73 7.00 2.30 9.18
CA ASN A 73 6.69 2.47 7.76
C ASN A 73 7.97 2.86 7.01
N MET A 74 8.79 1.86 6.70
CA MET A 74 10.13 2.02 6.16
C MET A 74 10.12 1.87 4.63
N ASP A 75 10.67 2.84 3.91
CA ASP A 75 10.91 2.71 2.48
C ASP A 75 12.06 1.72 2.22
N VAL A 76 11.72 0.61 1.60
CA VAL A 76 12.66 -0.46 1.21
C VAL A 76 12.70 -0.66 -0.31
N THR A 77 12.32 0.35 -1.08
CA THR A 77 12.21 0.28 -2.54
C THR A 77 13.49 -0.21 -3.21
N THR A 78 14.63 0.34 -2.83
CA THR A 78 15.93 -0.07 -3.40
C THR A 78 16.27 -1.53 -3.07
N LEU A 79 15.91 -1.99 -1.88
CA LEU A 79 16.10 -3.37 -1.45
C LEU A 79 15.23 -4.33 -2.26
N VAL A 80 13.96 -4.00 -2.45
CA VAL A 80 13.03 -4.81 -3.25
C VAL A 80 13.47 -4.86 -4.71
N ASN A 81 13.91 -3.75 -5.28
CA ASN A 81 14.46 -3.70 -6.65
C ASN A 81 15.74 -4.56 -6.78
N TYR A 82 16.56 -4.60 -5.73
CA TYR A 82 17.71 -5.52 -5.71
C TYR A 82 17.25 -6.99 -5.78
N TRP A 83 16.27 -7.39 -4.99
CA TRP A 83 15.73 -8.76 -5.02
C TRP A 83 15.06 -9.09 -6.35
N TYR A 84 14.34 -8.14 -6.94
CA TYR A 84 13.76 -8.32 -8.27
C TYR A 84 14.82 -8.64 -9.32
N SER A 85 15.96 -7.95 -9.25
CA SER A 85 17.11 -8.20 -10.15
C SER A 85 17.92 -9.45 -9.76
N ASN A 86 17.83 -9.92 -8.50
CA ASN A 86 18.59 -11.04 -7.95
C ASN A 86 17.67 -11.97 -7.14
N PRO A 87 16.76 -12.73 -7.77
CA PRO A 87 15.71 -13.47 -7.07
C PRO A 87 16.21 -14.45 -5.99
N ASN A 88 17.38 -15.05 -6.21
CA ASN A 88 17.97 -16.03 -5.30
C ASN A 88 18.67 -15.40 -4.08
N SER A 89 18.65 -14.07 -3.95
CA SER A 89 19.30 -13.34 -2.86
C SER A 89 18.33 -12.78 -1.83
N ASN A 90 17.06 -13.17 -1.88
CA ASN A 90 16.06 -12.77 -0.91
C ASN A 90 16.12 -13.65 0.33
N TYR A 91 16.97 -13.25 1.28
CA TYR A 91 17.09 -13.88 2.59
C TYR A 91 16.35 -13.11 3.70
N GLY A 92 15.62 -12.06 3.34
CA GLY A 92 14.83 -11.24 4.27
C GLY A 92 15.53 -9.96 4.72
N ILE A 93 14.93 -9.34 5.72
CA ILE A 93 15.34 -8.06 6.29
C ILE A 93 15.67 -8.26 7.77
N LEU A 94 16.85 -7.81 8.16
CA LEU A 94 17.24 -7.68 9.56
C LEU A 94 16.82 -6.29 10.05
N LEU A 95 16.05 -6.24 11.13
CA LEU A 95 15.75 -4.99 11.84
C LEU A 95 16.63 -4.93 13.08
N LYS A 96 17.34 -3.83 13.26
CA LYS A 96 18.23 -3.61 14.40
C LYS A 96 18.28 -2.14 14.81
N GLN A 97 18.78 -1.88 15.99
CA GLN A 97 19.15 -0.54 16.44
C GLN A 97 20.60 -0.22 16.03
N SER A 98 21.09 0.96 16.38
CA SER A 98 22.51 1.27 16.18
C SER A 98 23.39 0.35 17.02
N SER A 99 24.59 0.03 16.53
CA SER A 99 25.50 -0.88 17.25
C SER A 99 25.86 -0.39 18.65
N SER A 100 25.86 0.91 18.88
CA SER A 100 26.09 1.51 20.20
C SER A 100 24.94 1.23 21.18
N VAL A 101 23.71 1.12 20.70
CA VAL A 101 22.55 0.79 21.54
C VAL A 101 22.47 -0.72 21.77
N GLU A 102 22.72 -1.54 20.74
CA GLU A 102 22.68 -3.00 20.85
C GLU A 102 23.76 -3.57 21.78
N SER A 103 24.93 -2.94 21.83
CA SER A 103 25.99 -3.31 22.76
C SER A 103 25.81 -2.75 24.17
N ASN A 104 24.81 -1.90 24.41
CA ASN A 104 24.55 -1.33 25.72
C ASN A 104 23.66 -2.25 26.56
N THR A 105 24.26 -3.00 27.49
CA THR A 105 23.54 -3.94 28.37
C THR A 105 22.59 -3.27 29.38
N THR A 106 22.66 -1.96 29.54
CA THR A 106 21.79 -1.19 30.45
C THR A 106 20.62 -0.55 29.73
N SER A 107 20.54 -0.67 28.40
CA SER A 107 19.42 -0.12 27.63
C SER A 107 18.13 -0.91 27.90
N SER A 108 17.08 -0.20 28.29
CA SER A 108 15.72 -0.75 28.43
C SER A 108 14.85 -0.51 27.19
N LEU A 109 15.45 -0.10 26.06
CA LEU A 109 14.74 0.11 24.81
C LEU A 109 14.15 -1.20 24.30
N GLY A 110 12.85 -1.21 24.07
CA GLY A 110 12.17 -2.37 23.52
C GLY A 110 10.96 -1.95 22.70
N THR A 111 10.98 -2.29 21.42
CA THR A 111 9.82 -2.11 20.53
C THR A 111 9.35 -3.48 20.08
N LYS A 112 8.06 -3.76 20.27
CA LYS A 112 7.43 -5.00 19.85
C LYS A 112 6.43 -4.69 18.74
N PHE A 113 6.51 -5.45 17.67
CA PHE A 113 5.57 -5.40 16.55
C PHE A 113 4.76 -6.69 16.52
N PHE A 114 3.54 -6.60 15.98
CA PHE A 114 2.75 -7.80 15.73
C PHE A 114 3.45 -8.67 14.69
N SER A 115 3.48 -9.98 14.93
CA SER A 115 3.94 -10.98 13.97
C SER A 115 2.76 -11.59 13.21
N MET A 116 3.05 -12.38 12.19
CA MET A 116 2.02 -13.12 11.45
C MET A 116 1.29 -14.15 12.33
N ASP A 117 1.96 -14.67 13.37
CA ASP A 117 1.43 -15.69 14.27
C ASP A 117 0.54 -15.15 15.39
N THR A 118 0.41 -13.83 15.52
CA THR A 118 -0.41 -13.24 16.59
C THR A 118 -1.91 -13.27 16.34
N HIS A 119 -2.36 -13.79 15.18
CA HIS A 119 -3.77 -13.87 14.80
C HIS A 119 -4.53 -12.54 14.94
N THR A 120 -3.85 -11.42 14.71
CA THR A 120 -4.43 -10.08 14.70
C THR A 120 -4.71 -9.63 13.27
N ILE A 121 -5.45 -8.53 13.12
CA ILE A 121 -5.66 -7.85 11.85
C ILE A 121 -4.43 -6.99 11.42
N TYR A 122 -3.31 -7.07 12.14
CA TYR A 122 -2.12 -6.27 11.95
C TYR A 122 -0.88 -7.10 11.57
N PRO A 123 -0.93 -7.97 10.54
CA PRO A 123 0.25 -8.71 10.10
C PRO A 123 1.30 -7.76 9.50
N PRO A 124 2.59 -8.15 9.50
CA PRO A 124 3.61 -7.47 8.72
C PRO A 124 3.24 -7.38 7.24
N GLN A 125 3.46 -6.22 6.62
CA GLN A 125 3.07 -5.97 5.23
C GLN A 125 4.22 -5.39 4.42
N ILE A 126 4.30 -5.78 3.15
CA ILE A 126 5.06 -5.08 2.13
C ILE A 126 4.06 -4.44 1.17
N GLU A 127 3.99 -3.13 1.18
CA GLU A 127 3.19 -2.37 0.22
C GLU A 127 4.00 -2.13 -1.05
N LEU A 128 3.46 -2.55 -2.18
CA LEU A 128 4.05 -2.33 -3.50
C LEU A 128 3.27 -1.24 -4.24
N LYS A 129 4.00 -0.23 -4.70
CA LYS A 129 3.44 0.88 -5.49
C LYS A 129 4.14 0.94 -6.84
N TRP A 130 3.38 1.02 -7.90
CA TRP A 130 3.91 1.19 -9.25
C TRP A 130 3.00 2.08 -10.08
N ASN A 131 3.55 2.69 -11.12
CA ASN A 131 2.81 3.54 -12.03
C ASN A 131 2.56 2.79 -13.33
N ASP A 132 1.31 2.45 -13.61
CA ASP A 132 0.84 1.89 -14.88
C ASP A 132 -0.16 2.81 -15.59
N SER A 133 -0.24 4.08 -15.15
CA SER A 133 -1.16 5.04 -15.74
C SER A 133 -0.74 5.47 -17.14
N SER A 134 -1.72 5.58 -18.02
CA SER A 134 -1.57 6.09 -19.39
C SER A 134 -2.73 7.03 -19.71
N TYR A 135 -2.43 8.24 -20.15
CA TYR A 135 -3.45 9.22 -20.47
C TYR A 135 -3.29 9.67 -21.93
N SER A 136 -4.12 9.12 -22.81
CA SER A 136 -4.16 9.46 -24.25
C SER A 136 -5.60 9.39 -24.73
N THR A 137 -6.22 10.53 -25.01
CA THR A 137 -7.65 10.60 -25.36
C THR A 137 -7.96 11.72 -26.33
N THR A 138 -8.94 11.51 -27.17
CA THR A 138 -9.60 12.52 -28.01
C THR A 138 -10.87 13.08 -27.36
N LEU A 139 -11.26 12.58 -26.20
CA LEU A 139 -12.43 13.05 -25.48
C LEU A 139 -12.21 14.47 -24.95
N THR A 140 -13.25 15.29 -25.00
CA THR A 140 -13.25 16.60 -24.37
C THR A 140 -13.15 16.44 -22.86
N GLN A 141 -12.23 17.17 -22.21
CA GLN A 141 -12.08 17.12 -20.76
C GLN A 141 -13.15 17.95 -20.04
N ILE A 142 -13.51 17.51 -18.85
CA ILE A 142 -14.31 18.29 -17.90
C ILE A 142 -13.49 19.48 -17.41
N THR A 143 -14.10 20.66 -17.38
CA THR A 143 -13.46 21.91 -16.94
C THR A 143 -14.17 22.59 -15.76
N SER A 144 -15.35 22.11 -15.36
CA SER A 144 -16.16 22.64 -14.25
C SER A 144 -16.58 21.53 -13.30
N SER A 145 -17.01 21.90 -12.10
CA SER A 145 -17.53 20.97 -11.07
C SER A 145 -18.91 20.39 -11.40
N ASP A 146 -19.58 20.89 -12.45
CA ASP A 146 -20.90 20.43 -12.86
C ASP A 146 -20.83 19.18 -13.74
N PHE A 147 -20.38 18.06 -13.18
CA PHE A 147 -20.29 16.79 -13.89
C PHE A 147 -20.77 15.60 -13.05
N VAL A 148 -21.13 14.53 -13.72
CA VAL A 148 -21.55 13.28 -13.11
C VAL A 148 -20.59 12.16 -13.55
N PRO A 149 -19.76 11.64 -12.69
CA PRO A 149 -18.95 10.45 -12.96
C PRO A 149 -19.71 9.20 -12.53
N VAL A 150 -19.53 8.10 -13.27
CA VAL A 150 -20.11 6.79 -12.96
C VAL A 150 -19.08 5.71 -13.23
N ILE A 151 -18.84 4.83 -12.28
CA ILE A 151 -18.09 3.60 -12.54
C ILE A 151 -19.03 2.62 -13.26
N SER A 152 -18.86 2.49 -14.57
CA SER A 152 -19.84 1.86 -15.44
C SER A 152 -19.82 0.33 -15.42
N ASN A 153 -18.76 -0.28 -14.87
CA ASN A 153 -18.56 -1.71 -14.88
C ASN A 153 -18.23 -2.29 -13.50
N ASN A 154 -18.67 -1.60 -12.44
CA ASN A 154 -18.56 -2.14 -11.10
C ASN A 154 -19.45 -3.39 -10.97
N LYS A 155 -18.91 -4.42 -10.30
CA LYS A 155 -19.62 -5.64 -9.92
C LYS A 155 -19.74 -5.68 -8.41
N ALA A 156 -20.70 -6.43 -7.90
CA ALA A 156 -20.86 -6.61 -6.47
C ALA A 156 -19.72 -7.46 -5.86
N GLU A 157 -19.15 -8.39 -6.65
CA GLU A 157 -18.14 -9.34 -6.20
C GLU A 157 -17.05 -9.52 -7.25
N PHE A 158 -15.81 -9.68 -6.78
CA PHE A 158 -14.62 -10.00 -7.56
C PHE A 158 -13.87 -11.14 -6.90
N GLU A 159 -13.30 -12.02 -7.70
CA GLU A 159 -12.47 -13.13 -7.21
C GLU A 159 -11.09 -12.62 -6.78
N GLU A 160 -10.57 -13.19 -5.69
CA GLU A 160 -9.18 -13.04 -5.28
C GLU A 160 -8.26 -13.45 -6.45
N ASN A 161 -7.05 -12.88 -6.51
CA ASN A 161 -6.05 -13.16 -7.54
C ASN A 161 -6.42 -12.74 -8.97
N THR A 162 -7.39 -11.84 -9.13
CA THR A 162 -7.74 -11.26 -10.43
C THR A 162 -7.24 -9.82 -10.55
N ILE A 163 -7.11 -9.37 -11.78
CA ILE A 163 -6.85 -7.96 -12.13
C ILE A 163 -8.08 -7.44 -12.84
N TYR A 164 -8.64 -6.35 -12.35
CA TYR A 164 -9.82 -5.78 -12.97
C TYR A 164 -9.62 -4.32 -13.37
N THR A 165 -10.12 -3.96 -14.55
CA THR A 165 -10.08 -2.58 -15.04
C THR A 165 -11.41 -1.91 -14.80
N PHE A 166 -11.45 -0.98 -13.85
CA PHE A 166 -12.61 -0.13 -13.59
C PHE A 166 -12.66 1.00 -14.61
N ARG A 167 -13.83 1.23 -15.19
CA ARG A 167 -14.07 2.30 -16.17
C ARG A 167 -14.98 3.36 -15.60
N ILE A 168 -14.51 4.60 -15.65
CA ILE A 168 -15.22 5.79 -15.17
C ILE A 168 -15.72 6.54 -16.39
N LYS A 169 -17.02 6.56 -16.59
CA LYS A 169 -17.68 7.42 -17.58
C LYS A 169 -18.09 8.72 -16.93
N CYS A 170 -17.86 9.80 -17.63
CA CYS A 170 -18.18 11.14 -17.14
C CYS A 170 -18.98 11.94 -18.18
N ARG A 171 -19.87 12.78 -17.70
CA ARG A 171 -20.66 13.72 -18.52
C ARG A 171 -20.94 14.99 -17.75
N ASP A 172 -21.31 16.06 -18.44
CA ASP A 172 -21.85 17.24 -17.76
C ASP A 172 -23.16 16.90 -17.04
N THR A 173 -23.39 17.52 -15.89
CA THR A 173 -24.69 17.42 -15.16
C THR A 173 -25.82 17.92 -16.00
N PHE A 174 -25.60 19.03 -16.72
CA PHE A 174 -26.56 19.65 -17.62
C PHE A 174 -26.01 19.69 -19.06
N PRO A 175 -26.07 18.54 -19.79
CA PRO A 175 -25.55 18.52 -21.15
C PRO A 175 -26.37 19.45 -22.05
N ALA A 176 -25.70 20.12 -23.00
CA ALA A 176 -26.34 20.96 -23.99
C ALA A 176 -27.34 20.12 -24.80
N ARG A 177 -28.55 20.61 -24.93
CA ARG A 177 -29.59 19.96 -25.75
C ARG A 177 -29.20 20.08 -27.23
N SER A 178 -29.12 18.96 -27.93
CA SER A 178 -29.03 18.94 -29.38
C SER A 178 -30.41 18.60 -29.97
N PHE A 179 -30.82 19.35 -30.97
CA PHE A 179 -32.06 19.07 -31.72
C PHE A 179 -31.80 18.11 -32.89
N SER A 180 -30.88 17.14 -32.67
CA SER A 180 -30.59 16.10 -33.66
C SER A 180 -31.65 15.01 -33.60
N THR A 181 -32.02 14.46 -34.76
CA THR A 181 -32.91 13.30 -34.88
C THR A 181 -32.20 11.99 -34.49
N SER A 182 -30.90 12.02 -34.29
CA SER A 182 -30.14 10.88 -33.74
C SER A 182 -30.15 10.91 -32.22
N SER A 183 -30.37 9.76 -31.61
CA SER A 183 -30.43 9.60 -30.15
C SER A 183 -29.06 9.65 -29.44
N VAL A 184 -28.15 10.49 -29.90
CA VAL A 184 -26.85 10.71 -29.26
C VAL A 184 -27.03 11.69 -28.10
N TYR A 185 -27.51 11.16 -26.98
CA TYR A 185 -27.80 11.99 -25.81
C TYR A 185 -26.63 12.25 -24.89
N LEU A 186 -25.52 11.54 -25.04
CA LEU A 186 -24.40 11.61 -24.10
C LEU A 186 -23.07 11.61 -24.86
N ASN A 187 -22.47 12.76 -24.99
CA ASN A 187 -21.07 12.85 -25.35
C ASN A 187 -20.24 12.52 -24.11
N PRO A 188 -19.55 11.39 -24.06
CA PRO A 188 -18.67 11.08 -22.94
C PRO A 188 -17.57 12.13 -22.89
N LYS A 189 -17.26 12.57 -21.66
CA LYS A 189 -16.13 13.47 -21.39
C LYS A 189 -15.08 12.75 -20.56
N ALA A 190 -13.85 13.21 -20.65
CA ALA A 190 -12.76 12.71 -19.84
C ALA A 190 -12.61 13.55 -18.57
N LEU A 191 -12.35 12.89 -17.45
CA LEU A 191 -11.80 13.54 -16.28
C LEU A 191 -10.36 13.98 -16.58
N PRO A 192 -9.86 15.06 -16.00
CA PRO A 192 -8.50 15.55 -16.21
C PRO A 192 -7.43 14.51 -15.87
N SER A 193 -6.23 14.67 -16.43
CA SER A 193 -5.07 13.83 -16.08
C SER A 193 -4.62 13.96 -14.61
N THR A 194 -5.16 14.93 -13.90
CA THR A 194 -5.01 15.19 -12.45
C THR A 194 -6.12 14.50 -11.64
N THR A 195 -6.56 13.32 -12.11
CA THR A 195 -7.54 12.48 -11.41
C THR A 195 -6.85 11.28 -10.81
N TYR A 196 -7.24 10.94 -9.59
CA TYR A 196 -6.66 9.88 -8.76
C TYR A 196 -7.78 9.02 -8.16
N TRP A 197 -7.46 7.76 -7.90
CA TRP A 197 -8.36 6.85 -7.22
C TRP A 197 -7.82 6.47 -5.85
N ALA A 198 -8.69 6.10 -4.95
CA ALA A 198 -8.34 5.56 -3.64
C ALA A 198 -9.29 4.41 -3.29
N LEU A 199 -8.90 3.60 -2.33
CA LEU A 199 -9.69 2.48 -1.85
C LEU A 199 -9.81 2.56 -0.33
N LYS A 200 -11.03 2.45 0.18
CA LYS A 200 -11.28 2.33 1.61
C LYS A 200 -12.08 1.06 1.94
N ASP A 201 -11.97 0.61 3.16
CA ASP A 201 -12.89 -0.38 3.70
C ASP A 201 -14.28 0.25 3.85
N ALA A 202 -15.31 -0.37 3.26
CA ALA A 202 -16.66 0.20 3.25
C ALA A 202 -17.36 0.16 4.61
N LYS A 203 -16.84 -0.61 5.58
CA LYS A 203 -17.43 -0.76 6.93
C LYS A 203 -16.68 0.05 7.98
N THR A 204 -15.36 -0.01 7.97
CA THR A 204 -14.52 0.68 8.95
C THR A 204 -14.15 2.09 8.54
N GLU A 205 -14.38 2.47 7.28
CA GLU A 205 -13.95 3.75 6.66
C GLU A 205 -12.41 3.91 6.63
N GLU A 206 -11.65 2.85 6.95
CA GLU A 206 -10.19 2.86 6.90
C GLU A 206 -9.70 2.98 5.45
N ILE A 207 -8.78 3.91 5.20
CA ILE A 207 -8.15 4.05 3.89
C ILE A 207 -7.11 2.94 3.72
N ILE A 208 -7.37 2.05 2.76
CA ILE A 208 -6.48 0.94 2.42
C ILE A 208 -5.44 1.38 1.39
N ILE A 209 -5.86 2.12 0.36
CA ILE A 209 -4.99 2.73 -0.64
C ILE A 209 -5.36 4.21 -0.71
N ASP A 210 -4.44 5.08 -0.32
CA ASP A 210 -4.66 6.53 -0.33
C ASP A 210 -4.40 7.13 -1.72
N PHE A 211 -4.92 8.33 -1.94
CA PHE A 211 -4.64 9.11 -3.15
C PHE A 211 -3.16 9.44 -3.29
N ASP A 212 -2.58 9.04 -4.39
CA ASP A 212 -1.18 9.34 -4.72
C ASP A 212 -1.09 9.93 -6.13
N THR A 213 -0.29 10.98 -6.28
CA THR A 213 -0.15 11.71 -7.55
C THR A 213 0.59 10.93 -8.64
N THR A 214 1.23 9.85 -8.29
CA THR A 214 2.01 9.00 -9.20
C THR A 214 1.38 7.62 -9.35
N PHE A 215 1.08 6.95 -8.24
CA PHE A 215 0.76 5.52 -8.23
C PHE A 215 -0.74 5.22 -8.32
N THR A 216 -1.61 6.16 -7.96
CA THR A 216 -3.07 6.00 -8.09
C THR A 216 -3.69 6.91 -9.15
N LYS A 217 -2.88 7.31 -10.12
CA LYS A 217 -3.33 8.15 -11.22
C LYS A 217 -4.29 7.41 -12.13
N VAL A 218 -5.39 8.07 -12.49
CA VAL A 218 -6.39 7.50 -13.40
C VAL A 218 -5.93 7.66 -14.84
N SER A 219 -5.98 6.58 -15.60
CA SER A 219 -5.71 6.53 -17.04
C SER A 219 -6.91 7.05 -17.84
N CYS A 220 -6.68 7.37 -19.10
CA CYS A 220 -7.73 7.69 -20.05
C CYS A 220 -7.42 7.17 -21.45
N ASP A 221 -8.40 6.58 -22.10
CA ASP A 221 -8.40 6.24 -23.52
C ASP A 221 -9.52 6.98 -24.26
N ASN A 222 -9.73 6.69 -25.55
CA ASN A 222 -10.79 7.30 -26.35
C ASN A 222 -12.22 6.86 -25.96
N THR A 223 -12.36 5.99 -24.97
CA THR A 223 -13.64 5.45 -24.52
C THR A 223 -14.06 6.05 -23.18
N SER A 224 -13.12 6.11 -22.23
CA SER A 224 -13.39 6.59 -20.87
C SER A 224 -12.09 6.70 -20.06
N ASN A 225 -12.19 7.30 -18.88
CA ASN A 225 -11.16 7.13 -17.86
C ASN A 225 -11.19 5.70 -17.31
N TYR A 226 -10.05 5.19 -16.84
CA TYR A 226 -9.95 3.86 -16.25
C TYR A 226 -8.77 3.73 -15.31
N PHE A 227 -8.81 2.76 -14.42
CA PHE A 227 -7.68 2.31 -13.61
C PHE A 227 -7.76 0.80 -13.42
N LYS A 228 -6.62 0.18 -13.12
CA LYS A 228 -6.54 -1.25 -12.82
C LYS A 228 -6.40 -1.45 -11.32
N LEU A 229 -7.13 -2.40 -10.79
CA LEU A 229 -7.03 -2.85 -9.41
C LEU A 229 -6.64 -4.32 -9.37
N TYR A 230 -5.62 -4.63 -8.59
CA TYR A 230 -5.09 -5.97 -8.39
C TYR A 230 -5.71 -6.54 -7.11
N MET A 231 -6.59 -7.53 -7.25
CA MET A 231 -7.38 -8.06 -6.13
C MET A 231 -6.56 -8.93 -5.18
N ASN A 232 -5.43 -9.48 -5.63
CA ASN A 232 -4.56 -10.35 -4.84
C ASN A 232 -3.85 -9.66 -3.66
N GLY A 233 -3.91 -8.35 -3.58
CA GLY A 233 -3.41 -7.58 -2.43
C GLY A 233 -4.48 -7.23 -1.40
N LEU A 234 -5.73 -7.61 -1.65
CA LEU A 234 -6.88 -7.28 -0.82
C LEU A 234 -7.35 -8.52 -0.04
N GLU A 235 -7.80 -8.31 1.17
CA GLU A 235 -8.32 -9.39 2.01
C GLU A 235 -9.66 -9.90 1.48
N PRO A 236 -9.84 -11.21 1.30
CA PRO A 236 -11.13 -11.78 0.92
C PRO A 236 -12.18 -11.59 2.02
N GLU A 237 -13.45 -11.68 1.63
CA GLU A 237 -14.63 -11.51 2.48
C GLU A 237 -14.80 -10.09 3.07
N ARG A 238 -14.01 -9.10 2.63
CA ARG A 238 -14.17 -7.68 2.99
C ARG A 238 -14.87 -6.89 1.88
N TYR A 239 -15.52 -5.81 2.31
CA TYR A 239 -16.17 -4.86 1.42
C TYR A 239 -15.29 -3.63 1.26
N TYR A 240 -15.03 -3.26 0.02
CA TYR A 240 -14.20 -2.11 -0.35
C TYR A 240 -15.03 -1.09 -1.09
N GLN A 241 -14.69 0.18 -0.93
CA GLN A 241 -15.32 1.28 -1.64
C GLN A 241 -14.28 2.10 -2.39
N ILE A 242 -14.58 2.41 -3.65
CA ILE A 242 -13.72 3.23 -4.52
C ILE A 242 -14.04 4.70 -4.31
N LEU A 243 -13.01 5.50 -4.10
CA LEU A 243 -13.04 6.95 -4.08
C LEU A 243 -12.35 7.50 -5.32
N ILE A 244 -12.82 8.63 -5.84
CA ILE A 244 -12.19 9.32 -6.95
C ILE A 244 -11.95 10.78 -6.55
N LYS A 245 -10.73 11.26 -6.73
CA LYS A 245 -10.35 12.66 -6.53
C LYS A 245 -9.92 13.25 -7.86
N THR A 246 -10.51 14.35 -8.26
CA THR A 246 -10.08 15.10 -9.44
C THR A 246 -9.73 16.53 -9.08
N VAL A 247 -8.67 17.04 -9.70
CA VAL A 247 -8.25 18.44 -9.58
C VAL A 247 -8.49 19.09 -10.94
N LEU A 248 -9.38 20.04 -10.98
CA LEU A 248 -9.76 20.77 -12.19
C LEU A 248 -8.70 21.82 -12.57
N SER A 249 -8.73 22.30 -13.80
CA SER A 249 -7.80 23.32 -14.31
C SER A 249 -7.87 24.66 -13.58
N ASN A 250 -8.99 24.95 -12.92
CA ASN A 250 -9.18 26.13 -12.06
C ASN A 250 -8.61 25.94 -10.64
N GLY A 251 -8.01 24.76 -10.32
CA GLY A 251 -7.47 24.42 -9.00
C GLY A 251 -8.50 23.83 -8.04
N GLU A 252 -9.78 23.75 -8.41
CA GLU A 252 -10.82 23.13 -7.60
C GLU A 252 -10.57 21.62 -7.46
N THR A 253 -10.64 21.12 -6.23
CA THR A 253 -10.48 19.69 -5.93
C THR A 253 -11.83 19.10 -5.55
N ILE A 254 -12.24 18.06 -6.25
CA ILE A 254 -13.49 17.35 -6.03
C ILE A 254 -13.16 15.92 -5.63
N VAL A 255 -13.73 15.49 -4.50
CA VAL A 255 -13.67 14.09 -4.05
C VAL A 255 -15.05 13.49 -4.17
N ILE A 256 -15.14 12.39 -4.91
CA ILE A 256 -16.36 11.65 -5.15
C ILE A 256 -16.33 10.43 -4.24
N ASP A 257 -17.19 10.45 -3.23
CA ASP A 257 -17.41 9.38 -2.27
C ASP A 257 -18.82 8.83 -2.47
N ASP A 258 -19.03 8.13 -3.59
CA ASP A 258 -20.31 7.51 -3.90
C ASP A 258 -20.39 6.12 -3.26
N LYS A 259 -21.30 5.99 -2.31
CA LYS A 259 -21.53 4.74 -1.59
C LYS A 259 -22.04 3.59 -2.46
N SER A 260 -22.47 3.85 -3.69
CA SER A 260 -22.82 2.81 -4.65
C SER A 260 -21.58 2.12 -5.27
N ASN A 261 -20.41 2.73 -5.16
CA ASN A 261 -19.15 2.23 -5.70
C ASN A 261 -18.43 1.28 -4.74
N TYR A 262 -19.14 0.33 -4.15
CA TYR A 262 -18.57 -0.70 -3.31
C TYR A 262 -18.58 -2.07 -4.01
N PHE A 263 -17.70 -2.97 -3.56
CA PHE A 263 -17.61 -4.34 -4.01
C PHE A 263 -17.04 -5.23 -2.90
N LYS A 264 -17.18 -6.54 -3.05
CA LYS A 264 -16.65 -7.55 -2.15
C LYS A 264 -15.59 -8.39 -2.87
N ILE A 265 -14.54 -8.80 -2.15
CA ILE A 265 -13.61 -9.82 -2.62
C ILE A 265 -14.10 -11.18 -2.13
N VAL A 266 -14.16 -12.13 -3.03
CA VAL A 266 -14.50 -13.54 -2.74
C VAL A 266 -13.33 -14.46 -3.11
N ARG A 267 -13.25 -15.59 -2.45
CA ARG A 267 -12.22 -16.63 -2.70
C ARG A 267 -12.55 -17.46 -3.92
#